data_2930ec3ee78261fbf84ff109ccdf8764
#
_entry.id   2930ec3ee78261fbf84ff109ccdf8764
#
_cell.length_a   1.000
_cell.length_b   1.000
_cell.length_c   1.000
_cell.angle_alpha   90.00
_cell.angle_beta   90.00
_cell.angle_gamma   90.00
#
_symmetry.space_group_name_H-M   'P 1'
#
loop_
_entity.id
_entity.type
_entity.pdbx_description
1 polymer ?
#
loop_
_entity_poly.entity_id
_entity_poly.type
_entity_poly.pdbx_seq_one_letter_code
_entity_poly.pdbx_strand_id
1 'polypeptide(L)'
;MDGMNGSEMNRRDFAGMLAGLLAIAGTFAGQAEGQAAGAGAGPGAAPAAGARPAGTMRELTSGVFKPIAGRGMQGGHESHSFLTGMLKAGNIRLEMHESVQQAGAPHEAIGTHKHSEIWLMQRGVATLYLNGVEHRMEAGDVGLCCAGDEHWIANAGDSELAYFVVTVGPPE
;
A
#
# COMPACT_ATOMS: atom_id res chain seq x y z
N MET A 1 -31.39 -32.74 -3.22
CA MET A 1 -30.81 -31.61 -4.02
C MET A 1 -30.55 -30.52 -3.03
N ASP A 2 -29.37 -30.56 -2.40
CA ASP A 2 -28.99 -29.65 -1.33
C ASP A 2 -28.26 -28.46 -1.93
N GLY A 3 -28.83 -27.26 -1.69
CA GLY A 3 -28.23 -25.99 -2.09
C GLY A 3 -27.05 -25.68 -1.18
N MET A 4 -25.87 -25.54 -1.77
CA MET A 4 -24.69 -25.02 -1.09
C MET A 4 -24.90 -23.54 -0.79
N ASN A 5 -25.02 -23.25 0.51
CA ASN A 5 -25.10 -21.91 1.05
C ASN A 5 -23.67 -21.33 1.07
N GLY A 6 -23.38 -20.38 0.18
CA GLY A 6 -22.11 -19.66 0.19
C GLY A 6 -22.05 -18.79 1.45
N SER A 7 -21.18 -19.14 2.39
CA SER A 7 -20.94 -18.33 3.58
C SER A 7 -20.16 -17.08 3.18
N GLU A 8 -20.78 -15.91 3.25
CA GLU A 8 -20.09 -14.62 3.20
C GLU A 8 -19.11 -14.55 4.36
N MET A 9 -17.83 -14.49 4.04
CA MET A 9 -16.75 -14.34 5.01
C MET A 9 -16.79 -12.93 5.62
N ASN A 10 -17.12 -12.83 6.90
CA ASN A 10 -17.24 -11.57 7.62
C ASN A 10 -15.86 -10.98 7.94
N ARG A 11 -15.75 -9.66 8.05
CA ARG A 11 -14.53 -8.92 8.41
C ARG A 11 -13.82 -9.41 9.68
N ARG A 12 -14.54 -10.09 10.58
CA ARG A 12 -14.00 -10.71 11.80
C ARG A 12 -13.18 -11.97 11.51
N ASP A 13 -13.50 -12.70 10.45
CA ASP A 13 -12.81 -13.93 10.06
C ASP A 13 -11.46 -13.63 9.42
N PHE A 14 -11.35 -12.48 8.70
CA PHE A 14 -10.10 -12.01 8.14
C PHE A 14 -9.07 -11.60 9.23
N ALA A 15 -9.53 -10.97 10.31
CA ALA A 15 -8.65 -10.62 11.44
C ALA A 15 -8.11 -11.85 12.19
N GLY A 16 -8.87 -12.96 12.22
CA GLY A 16 -8.47 -14.22 12.81
C GLY A 16 -7.40 -14.97 12.01
N MET A 17 -7.43 -14.88 10.68
CA MET A 17 -6.42 -15.51 9.81
C MET A 17 -5.05 -14.86 9.90
N LEU A 18 -4.98 -13.52 10.07
CA LEU A 18 -3.73 -12.81 10.20
C LEU A 18 -3.00 -13.11 11.51
N ALA A 19 -3.71 -13.45 12.58
CA ALA A 19 -3.12 -13.79 13.86
C ALA A 19 -2.46 -15.19 13.90
N GLY A 20 -2.83 -16.08 12.98
CA GLY A 20 -2.29 -17.45 12.89
C GLY A 20 -0.93 -17.57 12.19
N LEU A 21 -0.51 -16.59 11.43
CA LEU A 21 0.75 -16.65 10.64
C LEU A 21 2.00 -16.13 11.37
N LEU A 22 1.87 -15.58 12.57
CA LEU A 22 3.00 -14.98 13.32
C LEU A 22 3.66 -15.90 14.35
N ALA A 23 3.34 -17.19 14.38
CA ALA A 23 3.80 -18.12 15.44
C ALA A 23 4.93 -19.07 15.02
N ILE A 24 5.68 -18.79 13.93
CA ILE A 24 6.88 -19.57 13.58
C ILE A 24 8.07 -18.63 13.36
N ALA A 25 8.65 -18.13 14.44
CA ALA A 25 10.03 -17.62 14.41
C ALA A 25 10.77 -18.23 15.60
N GLY A 26 11.62 -19.18 15.26
CA GLY A 26 12.46 -19.91 16.21
C GLY A 26 13.45 -19.01 16.92
N THR A 27 13.70 -19.42 18.15
CA THR A 27 14.71 -18.95 19.07
C THR A 27 16.13 -19.04 18.47
N PHE A 28 16.81 -17.88 18.41
CA PHE A 28 18.28 -17.83 18.42
C PHE A 28 18.71 -17.03 19.65
N ALA A 29 19.27 -17.77 20.62
CA ALA A 29 19.98 -17.21 21.74
C ALA A 29 21.39 -16.81 21.28
N GLY A 30 21.74 -15.54 21.43
CA GLY A 30 23.10 -15.01 21.30
C GLY A 30 23.30 -14.01 22.40
N GLN A 31 24.13 -14.38 23.37
CA GLN A 31 24.60 -13.54 24.48
C GLN A 31 25.51 -12.45 23.95
N ALA A 32 25.35 -11.23 24.45
CA ALA A 32 26.42 -10.27 24.57
C ALA A 32 26.17 -9.39 25.81
N GLU A 33 27.12 -9.47 26.72
CA GLU A 33 27.16 -8.75 27.98
C GLU A 33 27.52 -7.27 27.80
N GLY A 34 26.95 -6.45 28.67
CA GLY A 34 27.68 -5.35 29.34
C GLY A 34 27.66 -3.97 28.70
N GLN A 35 27.01 -3.00 29.26
CA GLN A 35 27.56 -1.94 30.11
C GLN A 35 26.61 -0.79 30.41
N ALA A 36 26.49 -0.52 31.68
CA ALA A 36 26.47 0.75 32.40
C ALA A 36 25.54 1.91 31.99
N ALA A 37 24.76 2.26 32.99
CA ALA A 37 24.01 3.47 33.24
C ALA A 37 24.69 4.78 32.79
N GLY A 38 23.91 5.62 32.09
CA GLY A 38 24.16 7.02 31.85
C GLY A 38 22.89 7.84 32.04
N ALA A 39 22.95 8.80 32.93
CA ALA A 39 21.90 9.63 33.46
C ALA A 39 21.21 10.52 32.39
N GLY A 40 19.99 10.88 32.69
CA GLY A 40 19.03 11.75 32.07
C GLY A 40 19.54 12.90 31.19
N ALA A 41 18.88 13.03 30.05
CA ALA A 41 18.73 14.29 29.35
C ALA A 41 17.23 14.50 29.04
N GLY A 42 16.71 15.63 29.44
CA GLY A 42 15.32 16.04 29.23
C GLY A 42 14.95 16.14 27.73
N PRO A 43 13.69 16.43 27.40
CA PRO A 43 13.21 16.44 26.02
C PRO A 43 13.92 17.56 25.24
N GLY A 44 14.96 17.18 24.51
CA GLY A 44 15.65 18.06 23.59
C GLY A 44 14.69 18.50 22.48
N ALA A 45 14.63 19.79 22.24
CA ALA A 45 13.93 20.37 21.11
C ALA A 45 14.35 19.65 19.81
N ALA A 46 13.38 19.29 19.01
CA ALA A 46 13.64 18.71 17.69
C ALA A 46 14.58 19.65 16.90
N PRO A 47 15.64 19.12 16.24
CA PRO A 47 16.52 19.94 15.44
C PRO A 47 15.69 20.67 14.38
N ALA A 48 15.90 21.97 14.26
CA ALA A 48 15.33 22.79 13.20
C ALA A 48 15.60 22.10 11.86
N ALA A 49 14.56 21.82 11.09
CA ALA A 49 14.65 21.20 9.79
C ALA A 49 15.48 22.10 8.89
N GLY A 50 16.76 21.74 8.69
CA GLY A 50 17.62 22.38 7.69
C GLY A 50 16.93 22.34 6.32
N ALA A 51 16.98 23.44 5.57
CA ALA A 51 16.42 23.53 4.23
C ALA A 51 17.00 22.41 3.37
N ARG A 52 16.13 21.50 2.91
CA ARG A 52 16.51 20.41 2.02
C ARG A 52 16.79 20.94 0.63
N PRO A 53 17.78 20.39 -0.11
CA PRO A 53 17.93 20.67 -1.53
C PRO A 53 16.62 20.37 -2.26
N ALA A 54 16.21 21.24 -3.18
CA ALA A 54 15.05 21.01 -4.03
C ALA A 54 15.22 19.67 -4.77
N GLY A 55 14.24 18.77 -4.63
CA GLY A 55 14.26 17.45 -5.27
C GLY A 55 14.60 16.27 -4.37
N THR A 56 15.00 16.47 -3.11
CA THR A 56 15.28 15.35 -2.20
C THR A 56 13.99 14.87 -1.51
N MET A 57 13.57 13.64 -1.77
CA MET A 57 12.44 13.03 -1.08
C MET A 57 12.75 12.87 0.42
N ARG A 58 11.72 13.05 1.24
CA ARG A 58 11.82 12.87 2.68
C ARG A 58 12.07 11.39 3.00
N GLU A 59 12.98 11.10 3.93
CA GLU A 59 13.09 9.76 4.52
C GLU A 59 11.85 9.48 5.39
N LEU A 60 11.28 8.30 5.21
CA LEU A 60 10.14 7.82 6.00
C LEU A 60 10.62 7.33 7.37
N THR A 61 9.83 7.67 8.38
CA THR A 61 9.99 7.17 9.75
C THR A 61 8.82 6.28 10.12
N SER A 62 9.05 5.31 11.00
CA SER A 62 7.99 4.47 11.52
C SER A 62 6.88 5.29 12.18
N GLY A 63 5.63 4.91 11.96
CA GLY A 63 4.48 5.63 12.48
C GLY A 63 3.16 5.12 11.92
N VAL A 64 2.06 5.77 12.35
CA VAL A 64 0.73 5.58 11.81
C VAL A 64 0.43 6.74 10.88
N PHE A 65 0.09 6.44 9.64
CA PHE A 65 -0.24 7.43 8.63
C PHE A 65 -1.75 7.46 8.44
N LYS A 66 -2.31 8.66 8.43
CA LYS A 66 -3.73 8.89 8.16
C LYS A 66 -3.90 9.34 6.73
N PRO A 67 -5.05 9.04 6.09
CA PRO A 67 -5.31 9.53 4.76
C PRO A 67 -5.26 11.06 4.73
N ILE A 68 -4.58 11.60 3.73
CA ILE A 68 -4.58 13.02 3.43
C ILE A 68 -5.79 13.26 2.52
N ALA A 69 -6.61 14.23 2.85
CA ALA A 69 -7.77 14.58 2.04
C ALA A 69 -7.36 14.77 0.57
N GLY A 70 -7.98 14.01 -0.31
CA GLY A 70 -7.76 14.07 -1.74
C GLY A 70 -8.31 15.36 -2.34
N ARG A 71 -8.11 15.53 -3.65
CA ARG A 71 -8.66 16.67 -4.40
C ARG A 71 -10.15 16.55 -4.69
N GLY A 72 -10.80 15.49 -4.18
CA GLY A 72 -12.17 15.11 -4.51
C GLY A 72 -12.26 14.32 -5.82
N MET A 73 -13.47 13.81 -6.07
CA MET A 73 -13.77 12.98 -7.23
C MET A 73 -13.60 13.74 -8.54
N GLN A 74 -12.77 13.24 -9.43
CA GLN A 74 -12.56 13.78 -10.78
C GLN A 74 -12.68 12.67 -11.81
N GLY A 75 -13.55 12.83 -12.81
CA GLY A 75 -13.77 11.81 -13.83
C GLY A 75 -14.21 10.44 -13.29
N GLY A 76 -14.81 10.41 -12.10
CA GLY A 76 -15.17 9.16 -11.42
C GLY A 76 -14.05 8.53 -10.60
N HIS A 77 -12.91 9.22 -10.44
CA HIS A 77 -11.75 8.76 -9.66
C HIS A 77 -11.45 9.71 -8.49
N GLU A 78 -11.12 9.14 -7.34
CA GLU A 78 -10.61 9.86 -6.17
C GLU A 78 -9.40 9.11 -5.61
N SER A 79 -8.42 9.85 -5.09
CA SER A 79 -7.22 9.26 -4.46
C SER A 79 -6.91 9.93 -3.13
N HIS A 80 -6.59 9.14 -2.12
CA HIS A 80 -6.22 9.56 -0.77
C HIS A 80 -4.82 9.07 -0.44
N SER A 81 -3.83 9.97 -0.49
CA SER A 81 -2.45 9.63 -0.15
C SER A 81 -2.29 9.37 1.35
N PHE A 82 -1.44 8.41 1.71
CA PHE A 82 -1.05 8.13 3.11
C PHE A 82 0.40 8.51 3.35
N LEU A 83 1.29 8.05 2.51
CA LEU A 83 2.72 8.29 2.65
C LEU A 83 3.42 8.31 1.29
N THR A 84 4.49 9.07 1.23
CA THR A 84 5.45 9.10 0.12
C THR A 84 6.80 9.50 0.67
N GLY A 85 7.86 8.74 0.35
CA GLY A 85 9.23 9.06 0.74
C GLY A 85 10.21 7.92 0.52
N MET A 86 11.42 8.12 1.02
CA MET A 86 12.51 7.15 0.90
C MET A 86 12.57 6.25 2.12
N LEU A 87 12.81 4.96 1.91
CA LEU A 87 13.13 4.02 2.98
C LEU A 87 14.60 4.17 3.38
N LYS A 88 14.90 3.94 4.68
CA LYS A 88 16.28 3.91 5.18
C LYS A 88 17.15 2.82 4.56
N ALA A 89 16.52 1.75 4.08
CA ALA A 89 17.16 0.55 3.55
C ALA A 89 17.75 0.73 2.14
N GLY A 90 18.05 1.95 1.71
CA GLY A 90 18.71 2.19 0.42
C GLY A 90 17.92 3.13 -0.48
N ASN A 91 18.17 3.03 -1.80
CA ASN A 91 17.53 3.90 -2.80
C ASN A 91 16.15 3.36 -3.19
N ILE A 92 15.25 3.23 -2.21
CA ILE A 92 13.90 2.70 -2.40
C ILE A 92 12.90 3.78 -1.99
N ARG A 93 12.10 4.23 -2.96
CA ARG A 93 10.89 5.02 -2.73
C ARG A 93 9.77 4.07 -2.34
N LEU A 94 9.01 4.46 -1.34
CA LEU A 94 7.74 3.84 -0.97
C LEU A 94 6.65 4.91 -1.01
N GLU A 95 5.55 4.58 -1.67
CA GLU A 95 4.34 5.38 -1.68
C GLU A 95 3.14 4.49 -1.39
N MET A 96 2.13 5.03 -0.72
CA MET A 96 0.85 4.35 -0.53
C MET A 96 -0.29 5.35 -0.63
N HIS A 97 -1.30 4.99 -1.41
CA HIS A 97 -2.57 5.71 -1.48
C HIS A 97 -3.75 4.73 -1.59
N GLU A 98 -4.93 5.19 -1.27
CA GLU A 98 -6.20 4.56 -1.62
C GLU A 98 -6.72 5.18 -2.90
N SER A 99 -7.20 4.36 -3.82
CA SER A 99 -7.95 4.78 -4.99
C SER A 99 -9.40 4.33 -4.88
N VAL A 100 -10.31 5.21 -5.27
CA VAL A 100 -11.74 4.97 -5.34
C VAL A 100 -12.21 5.28 -6.76
N GLN A 101 -12.92 4.35 -7.39
CA GLN A 101 -13.47 4.51 -8.73
C GLN A 101 -14.97 4.25 -8.72
N GLN A 102 -15.74 5.17 -9.30
CA GLN A 102 -17.17 4.98 -9.52
C GLN A 102 -17.43 3.97 -10.64
N ALA A 103 -18.60 3.34 -10.60
CA ALA A 103 -19.04 2.50 -11.71
C ALA A 103 -19.05 3.29 -13.03
N GLY A 104 -18.50 2.70 -14.09
CA GLY A 104 -18.40 3.32 -15.41
C GLY A 104 -17.32 4.41 -15.52
N ALA A 105 -16.50 4.63 -14.50
CA ALA A 105 -15.32 5.49 -14.62
C ALA A 105 -14.39 4.93 -15.71
N PRO A 106 -13.81 5.76 -16.59
CA PRO A 106 -12.87 5.30 -17.60
C PRO A 106 -11.58 4.82 -16.91
N HIS A 107 -10.89 3.84 -17.50
CA HIS A 107 -9.55 3.48 -17.04
C HIS A 107 -8.55 4.59 -17.38
N GLU A 108 -7.48 4.65 -16.63
CA GLU A 108 -6.34 5.52 -16.93
C GLU A 108 -5.62 5.06 -18.22
N ALA A 109 -4.77 5.92 -18.77
CA ALA A 109 -3.89 5.52 -19.87
C ALA A 109 -2.98 4.37 -19.41
N ILE A 110 -2.53 3.54 -20.36
CA ILE A 110 -1.55 2.50 -20.08
C ILE A 110 -0.31 3.14 -19.43
N GLY A 111 0.01 2.68 -18.23
CA GLY A 111 1.19 3.09 -17.46
C GLY A 111 2.35 2.11 -17.65
N THR A 112 3.56 2.63 -17.50
CA THR A 112 4.80 1.86 -17.37
C THR A 112 5.74 2.63 -16.45
N HIS A 113 6.22 1.99 -15.39
CA HIS A 113 7.02 2.65 -14.35
C HIS A 113 8.31 1.88 -14.05
N LYS A 114 9.29 2.57 -13.44
CA LYS A 114 10.52 1.95 -12.94
C LYS A 114 10.37 1.34 -11.55
N HIS A 115 9.22 1.57 -10.90
CA HIS A 115 8.83 0.93 -9.66
C HIS A 115 7.85 -0.22 -9.92
N SER A 116 7.68 -1.09 -8.96
CA SER A 116 6.60 -2.08 -8.94
C SER A 116 5.39 -1.52 -8.20
N GLU A 117 4.21 -1.99 -8.56
CA GLU A 117 2.96 -1.62 -7.93
C GLU A 117 2.22 -2.84 -7.39
N ILE A 118 1.63 -2.68 -6.20
CA ILE A 118 0.80 -3.70 -5.55
C ILE A 118 -0.56 -3.10 -5.30
N TRP A 119 -1.61 -3.74 -5.81
CA TRP A 119 -3.00 -3.38 -5.54
C TRP A 119 -3.59 -4.35 -4.52
N LEU A 120 -4.18 -3.82 -3.44
CA LEU A 120 -4.87 -4.59 -2.42
C LEU A 120 -6.35 -4.21 -2.46
N MET A 121 -7.16 -5.12 -2.99
CA MET A 121 -8.59 -4.88 -3.20
C MET A 121 -9.34 -4.83 -1.88
N GLN A 122 -10.07 -3.74 -1.64
CA GLN A 122 -10.90 -3.56 -0.44
C GLN A 122 -12.37 -3.88 -0.70
N ARG A 123 -12.93 -3.38 -1.80
CA ARG A 123 -14.34 -3.59 -2.19
C ARG A 123 -14.53 -3.39 -3.68
N GLY A 124 -15.60 -3.94 -4.21
CA GLY A 124 -15.94 -3.87 -5.63
C GLY A 124 -15.20 -4.91 -6.46
N VAL A 125 -15.30 -4.75 -7.76
CA VAL A 125 -14.70 -5.63 -8.78
C VAL A 125 -13.86 -4.80 -9.72
N ALA A 126 -12.64 -5.23 -9.99
CA ALA A 126 -11.74 -4.58 -10.93
C ALA A 126 -11.37 -5.48 -12.10
N THR A 127 -11.04 -4.86 -13.23
CA THR A 127 -10.18 -5.45 -14.25
C THR A 127 -8.80 -4.83 -14.10
N LEU A 128 -7.79 -5.68 -13.90
CA LEU A 128 -6.38 -5.32 -13.94
C LEU A 128 -5.79 -5.83 -15.27
N TYR A 129 -5.31 -4.91 -16.10
CA TYR A 129 -4.59 -5.22 -17.31
C TYR A 129 -3.09 -5.27 -17.03
N LEU A 130 -2.43 -6.33 -17.47
CA LEU A 130 -0.98 -6.51 -17.39
C LEU A 130 -0.46 -7.09 -18.72
N ASN A 131 0.39 -6.35 -19.43
CA ASN A 131 1.09 -6.83 -20.63
C ASN A 131 0.19 -7.55 -21.65
N GLY A 132 -0.97 -7.03 -21.95
CA GLY A 132 -1.91 -7.60 -22.93
C GLY A 132 -2.93 -8.58 -22.36
N VAL A 133 -2.90 -8.86 -21.05
CA VAL A 133 -3.83 -9.79 -20.40
C VAL A 133 -4.66 -9.06 -19.35
N GLU A 134 -5.98 -9.27 -19.40
CA GLU A 134 -6.91 -8.75 -18.38
C GLU A 134 -7.15 -9.81 -17.30
N HIS A 135 -7.07 -9.36 -16.05
CA HIS A 135 -7.31 -10.17 -14.86
C HIS A 135 -8.47 -9.57 -14.07
N ARG A 136 -9.46 -10.39 -13.71
CA ARG A 136 -10.52 -9.99 -12.80
C ARG A 136 -10.01 -10.06 -11.37
N MET A 137 -10.30 -9.02 -10.57
CA MET A 137 -9.97 -8.95 -9.14
C MET A 137 -11.22 -8.61 -8.32
N GLU A 138 -11.31 -9.21 -7.14
CA GLU A 138 -12.39 -8.98 -6.18
C GLU A 138 -11.82 -8.61 -4.79
N ALA A 139 -12.70 -8.23 -3.86
CA ALA A 139 -12.27 -7.85 -2.50
C ALA A 139 -11.45 -8.96 -1.83
N GLY A 140 -10.26 -8.62 -1.35
CA GLY A 140 -9.28 -9.53 -0.76
C GLY A 140 -8.18 -9.99 -1.73
N ASP A 141 -8.34 -9.78 -3.03
CA ASP A 141 -7.30 -10.11 -4.00
C ASP A 141 -6.13 -9.11 -3.95
N VAL A 142 -4.98 -9.57 -4.37
CA VAL A 142 -3.75 -8.77 -4.53
C VAL A 142 -3.26 -8.88 -5.97
N GLY A 143 -3.10 -7.73 -6.63
CA GLY A 143 -2.43 -7.62 -7.92
C GLY A 143 -0.99 -7.14 -7.73
N LEU A 144 -0.09 -7.59 -8.60
CA LEU A 144 1.29 -7.13 -8.66
C LEU A 144 1.66 -6.83 -10.12
N CYS A 145 2.13 -5.60 -10.35
CA CYS A 145 2.81 -5.21 -11.58
C CYS A 145 4.30 -5.02 -11.28
N CYS A 146 5.15 -5.71 -12.00
CA CYS A 146 6.58 -5.52 -11.89
C CYS A 146 7.04 -4.28 -12.63
N ALA A 147 8.14 -3.71 -12.19
CA ALA A 147 8.76 -2.57 -12.87
C ALA A 147 8.99 -2.87 -14.36
N GLY A 148 8.53 -1.97 -15.22
CA GLY A 148 8.62 -2.10 -16.68
C GLY A 148 7.42 -2.76 -17.36
N ASP A 149 6.51 -3.38 -16.63
CA ASP A 149 5.30 -3.95 -17.19
C ASP A 149 4.26 -2.85 -17.54
N GLU A 150 3.53 -3.09 -18.63
CA GLU A 150 2.39 -2.24 -19.00
C GLU A 150 1.16 -2.61 -18.18
N HIS A 151 0.47 -1.61 -17.65
CA HIS A 151 -0.71 -1.84 -16.82
C HIS A 151 -1.73 -0.71 -16.84
N TRP A 152 -2.95 -1.05 -16.46
CA TRP A 152 -4.01 -0.17 -15.97
C TRP A 152 -4.98 -0.97 -15.10
N ILE A 153 -5.74 -0.27 -14.26
CA ILE A 153 -6.82 -0.86 -13.46
C ILE A 153 -8.10 -0.06 -13.66
N ALA A 154 -9.25 -0.76 -13.74
CA ALA A 154 -10.55 -0.14 -13.91
C ALA A 154 -11.62 -0.82 -13.09
N ASN A 155 -12.67 -0.06 -12.74
CA ASN A 155 -13.87 -0.61 -12.14
C ASN A 155 -14.65 -1.44 -13.19
N ALA A 156 -14.77 -2.74 -12.92
CA ALA A 156 -15.50 -3.71 -13.76
C ALA A 156 -16.87 -4.08 -13.17
N GLY A 157 -17.26 -3.45 -12.07
CA GLY A 157 -18.53 -3.68 -11.38
C GLY A 157 -19.56 -2.56 -11.63
N ASP A 158 -20.72 -2.74 -11.02
CA ASP A 158 -21.84 -1.79 -11.02
C ASP A 158 -21.92 -0.92 -9.77
N SER A 159 -20.95 -1.08 -8.86
CA SER A 159 -20.80 -0.36 -7.61
C SER A 159 -19.43 0.27 -7.51
N GLU A 160 -19.20 1.06 -6.47
CA GLU A 160 -17.91 1.69 -6.18
C GLU A 160 -16.81 0.64 -5.95
N LEU A 161 -15.69 0.83 -6.62
CA LEU A 161 -14.44 0.10 -6.42
C LEU A 161 -13.52 0.87 -5.48
N ALA A 162 -12.87 0.19 -4.53
CA ALA A 162 -11.78 0.77 -3.76
C ALA A 162 -10.64 -0.23 -3.52
N TYR A 163 -9.44 0.26 -3.59
CA TYR A 163 -8.21 -0.50 -3.40
C TYR A 163 -7.08 0.38 -2.91
N PHE A 164 -6.13 -0.22 -2.18
CA PHE A 164 -4.86 0.42 -1.91
C PHE A 164 -3.88 0.16 -3.04
N VAL A 165 -3.06 1.15 -3.33
CA VAL A 165 -1.89 1.05 -4.19
C VAL A 165 -0.66 1.26 -3.33
N VAL A 166 0.29 0.33 -3.44
CA VAL A 166 1.63 0.46 -2.84
C VAL A 166 2.65 0.44 -3.97
N THR A 167 3.36 1.54 -4.16
CA THR A 167 4.45 1.61 -5.12
C THR A 167 5.79 1.46 -4.39
N VAL A 168 6.66 0.61 -4.91
CA VAL A 168 7.97 0.34 -4.33
C VAL A 168 9.03 0.20 -5.42
N GLY A 169 10.11 0.98 -5.31
CA GLY A 169 11.17 0.95 -6.31
C GLY A 169 12.12 2.14 -6.21
N PRO A 170 12.95 2.36 -7.22
CA PRO A 170 13.78 3.56 -7.28
C PRO A 170 12.89 4.81 -7.38
N PRO A 171 13.35 5.98 -6.93
CA PRO A 171 12.67 7.24 -7.18
C PRO A 171 12.66 7.55 -8.68
N GLU A 172 11.53 8.04 -9.18
CA GLU A 172 11.33 8.54 -10.53
C GLU A 172 11.19 10.06 -10.52
#